data_4fbe7224568849b82355b6ef6f6bdd3e
#
_entry.id   4fbe7224568849b82355b6ef6f6bdd3e
#
_cell.length_a   1.000
_cell.length_b   1.000
_cell.length_c   1.000
_cell.angle_alpha   90.00
_cell.angle_beta   90.00
_cell.angle_gamma   90.00
#
_symmetry.space_group_name_H-M   'P 1'
#
loop_
_entity.id
_entity.type
_entity.pdbx_description
1 polymer ?
#
loop_
_entity_poly.entity_id
_entity_poly.type
_entity_poly.pdbx_seq_one_letter_code
_entity_poly.pdbx_strand_id
1 'polypeptide(L)'
;LRTGLDGYMNTEEGIARAMEMAIKGDYQEAGIQHYLTAGFAYFNNMNFRKAFETNWRMGILDGKNNFSEENIDKKRQIAYRNTQRIFRGTDELPWFKDLSYFNGGQEIWKYIEENIDSPTLIDDFLLGGKNNIHNLDQQRQIYELKVGKK
;
A
#
# COMPACT_ATOMS: atom_id res chain seq x y z
N LEU A 1 -24.10 -1.97 5.85
CA LEU A 1 -22.70 -2.43 5.83
C LEU A 1 -22.51 -3.26 4.56
N ARG A 2 -21.73 -2.79 3.60
CA ARG A 2 -21.35 -3.61 2.44
C ARG A 2 -20.25 -4.57 2.91
N THR A 3 -20.59 -5.84 3.01
CA THR A 3 -19.60 -6.89 3.19
C THR A 3 -18.82 -7.04 1.89
N GLY A 4 -17.49 -6.95 1.95
CA GLY A 4 -16.61 -7.24 0.82
C GLY A 4 -16.30 -8.72 0.71
N LEU A 5 -15.74 -9.13 -0.42
CA LEU A 5 -15.13 -10.45 -0.57
C LEU A 5 -13.93 -10.58 0.36
N ASP A 6 -13.61 -11.80 0.75
CA ASP A 6 -12.40 -12.04 1.54
C ASP A 6 -11.16 -11.50 0.81
N GLY A 7 -10.25 -10.87 1.54
CA GLY A 7 -9.05 -10.25 0.97
C GLY A 7 -9.26 -8.95 0.16
N TYR A 8 -10.49 -8.40 0.10
CA TYR A 8 -10.79 -7.20 -0.69
C TYR A 8 -9.95 -5.98 -0.31
N MET A 9 -9.48 -5.90 0.93
CA MET A 9 -8.78 -4.71 1.42
C MET A 9 -7.47 -4.44 0.66
N ASN A 10 -6.68 -5.47 0.38
CA ASN A 10 -5.46 -5.32 -0.40
C ASN A 10 -5.77 -4.79 -1.81
N THR A 11 -6.76 -5.38 -2.47
CA THR A 11 -7.18 -4.95 -3.82
C THR A 11 -7.69 -3.52 -3.83
N GLU A 12 -8.58 -3.14 -2.90
CA GLU A 12 -9.17 -1.80 -2.82
C GLU A 12 -8.09 -0.72 -2.58
N GLU A 13 -7.21 -0.95 -1.61
CA GLU A 13 -6.12 -0.03 -1.30
C GLU A 13 -5.06 0.00 -2.44
N GLY A 14 -4.80 -1.13 -3.07
CA GLY A 14 -3.90 -1.21 -4.22
C GLY A 14 -4.43 -0.46 -5.44
N ILE A 15 -5.72 -0.60 -5.77
CA ILE A 15 -6.38 0.15 -6.84
C ILE A 15 -6.33 1.65 -6.56
N ALA A 16 -6.65 2.07 -5.33
CA ALA A 16 -6.60 3.48 -4.94
C ALA A 16 -5.20 4.07 -5.14
N ARG A 17 -4.16 3.30 -4.82
CA ARG A 17 -2.76 3.71 -5.04
C ARG A 17 -2.40 3.79 -6.52
N ALA A 18 -2.75 2.79 -7.31
CA ALA A 18 -2.49 2.79 -8.75
C ALA A 18 -3.16 3.98 -9.44
N MET A 19 -4.42 4.29 -9.08
CA MET A 19 -5.14 5.44 -9.61
C MET A 19 -4.52 6.77 -9.17
N GLU A 20 -4.10 6.89 -7.92
CA GLU A 20 -3.41 8.09 -7.43
C GLU A 20 -2.13 8.36 -8.23
N MET A 21 -1.32 7.33 -8.47
CA MET A 21 -0.08 7.43 -9.24
C MET A 21 -0.36 7.79 -10.71
N ALA A 22 -1.35 7.17 -11.32
CA ALA A 22 -1.76 7.45 -12.70
C ALA A 22 -2.25 8.91 -12.86
N ILE A 23 -3.04 9.42 -11.92
CA ILE A 23 -3.56 10.80 -11.96
C ILE A 23 -2.43 11.82 -11.75
N LYS A 24 -1.49 11.55 -10.85
CA LYS A 24 -0.37 12.44 -10.57
C LYS A 24 0.70 12.43 -11.65
N GLY A 25 0.74 11.41 -12.49
CA GLY A 25 1.82 11.18 -13.45
C GLY A 25 3.17 10.95 -12.77
N ASP A 26 3.18 10.69 -11.47
CA ASP A 26 4.38 10.47 -10.67
C ASP A 26 4.35 9.05 -10.11
N TYR A 27 5.17 8.22 -10.72
CA TYR A 27 5.37 6.84 -10.31
C TYR A 27 6.47 6.72 -9.24
N GLN A 28 7.17 7.81 -8.92
CA GLN A 28 8.11 7.92 -7.81
C GLN A 28 7.36 8.42 -6.57
N GLU A 29 6.93 7.51 -5.78
CA GLU A 29 6.05 7.78 -4.66
C GLU A 29 6.60 8.71 -3.58
N ALA A 30 5.99 9.87 -3.47
CA ALA A 30 5.94 10.55 -2.18
C ALA A 30 5.17 9.65 -1.20
N GLY A 31 5.88 8.93 -0.34
CA GLY A 31 5.24 8.09 0.69
C GLY A 31 5.60 6.61 0.65
N ILE A 32 6.31 6.12 -0.37
CA ILE A 32 6.77 4.72 -0.41
C ILE A 32 7.59 4.33 0.83
N GLN A 33 8.33 5.27 1.40
CA GLN A 33 9.18 5.01 2.56
C GLN A 33 8.41 4.47 3.77
N HIS A 34 7.21 4.95 4.04
CA HIS A 34 6.45 4.43 5.18
C HIS A 34 5.85 3.05 4.90
N TYR A 35 5.45 2.75 3.66
CA TYR A 35 4.99 1.41 3.28
C TYR A 35 6.12 0.40 3.30
N LEU A 36 7.29 0.77 2.77
CA LEU A 36 8.50 -0.06 2.89
C LEU A 36 8.88 -0.28 4.35
N THR A 37 8.78 0.76 5.17
CA THR A 37 9.05 0.64 6.61
C THR A 37 8.05 -0.29 7.28
N ALA A 38 6.77 -0.25 6.91
CA ALA A 38 5.74 -1.14 7.45
C ALA A 38 6.02 -2.60 7.08
N GLY A 39 6.29 -2.86 5.79
CA GLY A 39 6.64 -4.19 5.30
C GLY A 39 7.92 -4.71 5.98
N PHE A 40 8.96 -3.89 6.02
CA PHE A 40 10.23 -4.26 6.62
C PHE A 40 10.11 -4.53 8.12
N ALA A 41 9.35 -3.70 8.85
CA ALA A 41 9.09 -3.91 10.27
C ALA A 41 8.28 -5.19 10.52
N TYR A 42 7.27 -5.46 9.71
CA TYR A 42 6.43 -6.64 9.82
C TYR A 42 7.22 -7.92 9.57
N PHE A 43 7.90 -8.03 8.42
CA PHE A 43 8.63 -9.25 8.05
C PHE A 43 9.86 -9.54 8.92
N ASN A 44 10.40 -8.52 9.59
CA ASN A 44 11.54 -8.68 10.50
C ASN A 44 11.16 -8.62 11.98
N ASN A 45 9.88 -8.69 12.31
CA ASN A 45 9.37 -8.64 13.70
C ASN A 45 9.98 -7.47 14.49
N MET A 46 10.00 -6.28 13.89
CA MET A 46 10.56 -5.10 14.53
C MET A 46 9.54 -4.45 15.45
N ASN A 47 9.97 -4.12 16.65
CA ASN A 47 9.24 -3.20 17.50
C ASN A 47 9.42 -1.75 17.03
N PHE A 48 8.66 -0.81 17.62
CA PHE A 48 8.70 0.61 17.30
C PHE A 48 10.13 1.18 17.24
N ARG A 49 10.93 0.93 18.25
CA ARG A 49 12.29 1.46 18.37
C ARG A 49 13.18 0.97 17.21
N LYS A 50 13.16 -0.32 16.92
CA LYS A 50 13.95 -0.89 15.83
C LYS A 50 13.52 -0.34 14.47
N ALA A 51 12.21 -0.24 14.22
CA ALA A 51 11.67 0.32 12.99
C ALA A 51 12.05 1.81 12.83
N PHE A 52 11.93 2.60 13.88
CA PHE A 52 12.36 4.00 13.91
C PHE A 52 13.86 4.16 13.60
N GLU A 53 14.71 3.39 14.31
CA GLU A 53 16.16 3.43 14.12
C GLU A 53 16.57 3.06 12.70
N THR A 54 15.92 2.06 12.12
CA THR A 54 16.17 1.64 10.74
C THR A 54 15.73 2.71 9.74
N ASN A 55 14.53 3.26 9.91
CA ASN A 55 13.94 4.20 8.98
C ASN A 55 14.78 5.49 8.83
N TRP A 56 15.17 6.14 9.94
CA TRP A 56 15.93 7.38 9.82
C TRP A 56 17.35 7.15 9.25
N ARG A 57 17.98 6.04 9.58
CA ARG A 57 19.30 5.69 9.01
C ARG A 57 19.23 5.42 7.51
N MET A 58 18.22 4.65 7.07
CA MET A 58 17.98 4.46 5.64
C MET A 58 17.70 5.81 4.94
N GLY A 59 16.93 6.68 5.58
CA GLY A 59 16.66 8.01 5.05
C GLY A 59 17.89 8.90 4.86
N ILE A 60 18.95 8.72 5.66
CA ILE A 60 20.24 9.40 5.46
C ILE A 60 20.98 8.81 4.26
N LEU A 61 21.02 7.48 4.15
CA LEU A 61 21.71 6.78 3.07
C LEU A 61 21.09 7.06 1.70
N ASP A 62 19.76 7.21 1.65
CA ASP A 62 19.01 7.56 0.43
C ASP A 62 19.21 9.03 0.01
N GLY A 63 19.69 9.89 0.89
CA GLY A 63 19.78 11.33 0.74
C GLY A 63 21.20 11.88 0.54
N LYS A 64 21.94 11.47 -0.48
CA LYS A 64 23.26 12.05 -0.80
C LYS A 64 24.28 12.07 0.37
N ASN A 65 24.12 11.17 1.34
CA ASN A 65 25.03 11.01 2.49
C ASN A 65 25.31 12.31 3.26
N ASN A 66 24.32 13.17 3.44
CA ASN A 66 24.47 14.36 4.25
C ASN A 66 24.32 14.03 5.72
N PHE A 67 25.43 14.04 6.45
CA PHE A 67 25.52 13.72 7.88
C PHE A 67 25.53 14.96 8.80
N SER A 68 25.09 16.13 8.31
CA SER A 68 24.93 17.30 9.20
C SER A 68 23.90 17.03 10.29
N GLU A 69 24.09 17.61 11.47
CA GLU A 69 23.16 17.46 12.59
C GLU A 69 21.73 17.85 12.21
N GLU A 70 21.58 18.95 11.49
CA GLU A 70 20.28 19.42 11.01
C GLU A 70 19.59 18.38 10.12
N ASN A 71 20.32 17.76 9.19
CA ASN A 71 19.75 16.72 8.33
C ASN A 71 19.40 15.45 9.11
N ILE A 72 20.25 15.06 10.06
CA ILE A 72 19.99 13.90 10.94
C ILE A 72 18.71 14.14 11.74
N ASP A 73 18.54 15.30 12.33
CA ASP A 73 17.36 15.63 13.12
C ASP A 73 16.09 15.68 12.25
N LYS A 74 16.18 16.25 11.05
CA LYS A 74 15.08 16.24 10.08
C LYS A 74 14.68 14.81 9.71
N LYS A 75 15.65 13.94 9.42
CA LYS A 75 15.37 12.53 9.08
C LYS A 75 14.79 11.76 10.26
N ARG A 76 15.26 12.01 11.48
CA ARG A 76 14.67 11.44 12.70
C ARG A 76 13.22 11.88 12.90
N GLN A 77 12.90 13.14 12.70
CA GLN A 77 11.52 13.65 12.82
C GLN A 77 10.59 13.00 11.79
N ILE A 78 11.05 12.86 10.56
CA ILE A 78 10.28 12.18 9.50
C ILE A 78 10.07 10.71 9.85
N ALA A 79 11.14 10.01 10.22
CA ALA A 79 11.10 8.61 10.59
C ALA A 79 10.20 8.36 11.81
N TYR A 80 10.24 9.24 12.81
CA TYR A 80 9.37 9.14 13.98
C TYR A 80 7.89 9.22 13.59
N ARG A 81 7.51 10.21 12.78
CA ARG A 81 6.13 10.36 12.29
C ARG A 81 5.67 9.15 11.48
N ASN A 82 6.53 8.65 10.60
CA ASN A 82 6.23 7.47 9.80
C ASN A 82 6.04 6.23 10.68
N THR A 83 6.96 6.02 11.63
CA THR A 83 6.88 4.87 12.54
C THR A 83 5.66 4.98 13.46
N GLN A 84 5.37 6.17 13.97
CA GLN A 84 4.17 6.42 14.79
C GLN A 84 2.88 6.08 14.00
N ARG A 85 2.81 6.46 12.73
CA ARG A 85 1.69 6.12 11.85
C ARG A 85 1.54 4.61 11.69
N ILE A 86 2.64 3.90 11.45
CA ILE A 86 2.66 2.47 11.19
C ILE A 86 2.26 1.68 12.44
N PHE A 87 2.77 2.06 13.61
CA PHE A 87 2.49 1.35 14.87
C PHE A 87 1.20 1.81 15.54
N ARG A 88 0.69 3.01 15.23
CA ARG A 88 -0.57 3.55 15.76
C ARG A 88 -0.73 3.47 17.28
N GLY A 89 0.37 3.63 18.01
CA GLY A 89 0.38 3.59 19.47
C GLY A 89 0.61 2.20 20.06
N THR A 90 0.89 1.18 19.24
CA THR A 90 1.44 -0.10 19.71
C THR A 90 2.97 -0.02 19.71
N ASP A 91 3.63 -0.76 20.60
CA ASP A 91 5.10 -0.81 20.65
C ASP A 91 5.67 -2.07 19.99
N GLU A 92 4.85 -3.09 19.80
CA GLU A 92 5.33 -4.43 19.48
C GLU A 92 5.23 -4.77 18.00
N LEU A 93 4.09 -4.46 17.36
CA LEU A 93 3.83 -4.85 15.97
C LEU A 93 3.24 -3.71 15.16
N PRO A 94 3.65 -3.57 13.89
CA PRO A 94 3.06 -2.60 12.99
C PRO A 94 1.61 -2.95 12.67
N TRP A 95 0.80 -1.92 12.45
CA TRP A 95 -0.59 -2.08 12.09
C TRP A 95 -0.72 -2.62 10.66
N PHE A 96 -1.58 -3.61 10.47
CA PHE A 96 -1.73 -4.32 9.20
C PHE A 96 -2.20 -3.45 8.01
N LYS A 97 -2.83 -2.32 8.25
CA LYS A 97 -3.38 -1.49 7.17
C LYS A 97 -2.31 -0.95 6.23
N ASP A 98 -1.18 -0.47 6.77
CA ASP A 98 -0.08 0.02 5.94
C ASP A 98 0.59 -1.13 5.16
N LEU A 99 0.56 -2.35 5.69
CA LEU A 99 0.96 -3.55 4.98
C LEU A 99 -0.01 -3.88 3.82
N SER A 100 -1.31 -3.67 4.01
CA SER A 100 -2.30 -3.85 2.93
C SER A 100 -2.08 -2.88 1.77
N TYR A 101 -1.67 -1.64 2.04
CA TYR A 101 -1.27 -0.69 0.99
C TYR A 101 -0.05 -1.18 0.21
N PHE A 102 0.95 -1.70 0.91
CA PHE A 102 2.17 -2.22 0.30
C PHE A 102 1.88 -3.46 -0.57
N ASN A 103 1.26 -4.47 0.02
CA ASN A 103 0.94 -5.71 -0.68
C ASN A 103 -0.04 -5.47 -1.84
N GLY A 104 -1.11 -4.72 -1.56
CA GLY A 104 -2.12 -4.40 -2.57
C GLY A 104 -1.56 -3.63 -3.74
N GLY A 105 -0.65 -2.67 -3.49
CA GLY A 105 0.05 -1.96 -4.55
C GLY A 105 0.84 -2.90 -5.45
N GLN A 106 1.60 -3.82 -4.89
CA GLN A 106 2.37 -4.81 -5.67
C GLN A 106 1.47 -5.76 -6.44
N GLU A 107 0.40 -6.27 -5.83
CA GLU A 107 -0.56 -7.18 -6.48
C GLU A 107 -1.27 -6.50 -7.66
N ILE A 108 -1.69 -5.25 -7.50
CA ILE A 108 -2.37 -4.51 -8.56
C ILE A 108 -1.43 -4.18 -9.72
N TRP A 109 -0.20 -3.75 -9.45
CA TRP A 109 0.77 -3.50 -10.52
C TRP A 109 1.08 -4.77 -11.31
N LYS A 110 1.30 -5.88 -10.62
CA LYS A 110 1.48 -7.18 -11.27
C LYS A 110 0.28 -7.55 -12.15
N TYR A 111 -0.93 -7.37 -11.63
CA TYR A 111 -2.15 -7.63 -12.40
C TYR A 111 -2.27 -6.75 -13.65
N ILE A 112 -1.93 -5.46 -13.53
CA ILE A 112 -1.91 -4.53 -14.68
C ILE A 112 -0.90 -4.99 -15.72
N GLU A 113 0.32 -5.33 -15.31
CA GLU A 113 1.36 -5.82 -16.22
C GLU A 113 0.94 -7.09 -16.96
N GLU A 114 0.33 -8.04 -16.26
CA GLU A 114 -0.14 -9.31 -16.84
C GLU A 114 -1.35 -9.16 -17.75
N ASN A 115 -2.12 -8.07 -17.63
CA ASN A 115 -3.38 -7.86 -18.35
C ASN A 115 -3.43 -6.54 -19.12
N ILE A 116 -2.29 -5.94 -19.44
CA ILE A 116 -2.22 -4.60 -20.06
C ILE A 116 -2.99 -4.52 -21.41
N ASP A 117 -3.01 -5.61 -22.15
CA ASP A 117 -3.72 -5.71 -23.44
C ASP A 117 -5.16 -6.24 -23.30
N SER A 118 -5.61 -6.48 -22.07
CA SER A 118 -6.97 -6.97 -21.84
C SER A 118 -7.99 -5.84 -21.98
N PRO A 119 -9.01 -6.00 -22.87
CA PRO A 119 -10.06 -4.98 -23.00
C PRO A 119 -10.93 -4.84 -21.76
N THR A 120 -10.87 -5.81 -20.83
CA THR A 120 -11.67 -5.81 -19.60
C THR A 120 -10.92 -5.25 -18.39
N LEU A 121 -9.63 -4.90 -18.53
CA LEU A 121 -8.80 -4.46 -17.43
C LEU A 121 -9.45 -3.32 -16.60
N ILE A 122 -9.96 -2.30 -17.29
CA ILE A 122 -10.60 -1.15 -16.63
C ILE A 122 -11.91 -1.58 -15.98
N ASP A 123 -12.70 -2.41 -16.65
CA ASP A 123 -13.98 -2.90 -16.13
C ASP A 123 -13.78 -3.77 -14.89
N ASP A 124 -12.73 -4.59 -14.86
CA ASP A 124 -12.37 -5.39 -13.69
C ASP A 124 -12.08 -4.54 -12.46
N PHE A 125 -11.50 -3.35 -12.63
CA PHE A 125 -11.31 -2.39 -11.55
C PHE A 125 -12.56 -1.59 -11.22
N LEU A 126 -13.39 -1.28 -12.22
CA LEU A 126 -14.62 -0.48 -12.06
C LEU A 126 -15.84 -1.30 -11.63
N LEU A 127 -15.78 -2.64 -11.68
CA LEU A 127 -16.89 -3.54 -11.27
C LEU A 127 -17.40 -3.33 -9.83
N GLY A 128 -16.93 -2.31 -9.26
CA GLY A 128 -17.60 -1.53 -8.23
C GLY A 128 -17.69 -2.22 -6.89
N GLY A 129 -16.88 -1.82 -6.00
CA GLY A 129 -17.03 -2.14 -4.60
C GLY A 129 -15.81 -2.84 -4.04
N LYS A 130 -16.02 -3.62 -3.00
CA LYS A 130 -14.98 -4.28 -2.24
C LYS A 130 -14.55 -5.56 -2.94
N ASN A 131 -13.76 -5.40 -3.96
CA ASN A 131 -13.32 -6.43 -4.87
C ASN A 131 -12.09 -7.18 -4.36
N ASN A 132 -11.91 -8.41 -4.82
CA ASN A 132 -10.69 -9.16 -4.63
C ASN A 132 -10.16 -9.58 -6.01
N ILE A 133 -8.97 -9.11 -6.37
CA ILE A 133 -8.34 -9.38 -7.67
C ILE A 133 -8.10 -10.88 -7.91
N HIS A 134 -7.99 -11.67 -6.84
CA HIS A 134 -7.85 -13.11 -6.92
C HIS A 134 -9.19 -13.85 -7.09
N ASN A 135 -10.32 -13.13 -7.11
CA ASN A 135 -11.66 -13.67 -7.18
C ASN A 135 -12.57 -12.93 -8.19
N LEU A 136 -12.00 -12.49 -9.31
CA LEU A 136 -12.69 -11.67 -10.32
C LEU A 136 -13.90 -12.39 -10.95
N ASP A 137 -13.82 -13.70 -11.15
CA ASP A 137 -14.93 -14.46 -11.71
C ASP A 137 -16.17 -14.44 -10.81
N GLN A 138 -15.97 -14.54 -9.49
CA GLN A 138 -17.06 -14.41 -8.53
C GLN A 138 -17.66 -13.00 -8.56
N GLN A 139 -16.85 -11.98 -8.77
CA GLN A 139 -17.33 -10.61 -8.90
C GLN A 139 -18.13 -10.38 -10.16
N ARG A 140 -17.67 -10.91 -11.30
CA ARG A 140 -18.41 -10.85 -12.56
C ARG A 140 -19.77 -11.51 -12.41
N GLN A 141 -19.84 -12.68 -11.79
CA GLN A 141 -21.11 -13.36 -11.50
C GLN A 141 -22.02 -12.52 -10.59
N ILE A 142 -21.49 -11.90 -9.55
CA ILE A 142 -22.26 -11.01 -8.67
C ILE A 142 -22.78 -9.77 -9.43
N TYR A 143 -21.96 -9.20 -10.30
CA TYR A 143 -22.34 -8.07 -11.13
C TYR A 143 -23.45 -8.44 -12.10
N GLU A 144 -23.33 -9.55 -12.83
CA GLU A 144 -24.33 -10.06 -13.74
C GLU A 144 -25.67 -10.31 -13.05
N LEU A 145 -25.65 -10.89 -11.84
CA LEU A 145 -26.83 -11.08 -11.04
C LEU A 145 -27.50 -9.78 -10.59
N LYS A 146 -26.72 -8.70 -10.42
CA LYS A 146 -27.25 -7.37 -10.06
C LYS A 146 -27.82 -6.64 -11.26
N VAL A 147 -27.18 -6.74 -12.42
CA VAL A 147 -27.60 -6.04 -13.64
C VAL A 147 -28.72 -6.81 -14.36
N GLY A 148 -28.69 -8.12 -14.32
CA GLY A 148 -29.72 -8.99 -14.93
C GLY A 148 -31.08 -8.99 -14.17
N LYS A 149 -31.16 -8.32 -13.02
CA LYS A 149 -32.41 -8.14 -12.25
C LYS A 149 -33.12 -6.83 -12.55
N LYS A 150 -32.72 -6.12 -13.59
CA LYS A 150 -33.47 -5.01 -14.16
C LYS A 150 -34.25 -5.48 -15.38
#